data_fb627b745a398f1b381c4c423c10f0d4
#
_entry.id   fb627b745a398f1b381c4c423c10f0d4
#
_cell.length_a   1.000
_cell.length_b   1.000
_cell.length_c   1.000
_cell.angle_alpha   90.00
_cell.angle_beta   90.00
_cell.angle_gamma   90.00
#
_symmetry.space_group_name_H-M   'P 1'
#
loop_
_entity.id
_entity.type
_entity.pdbx_description
1 polymer ?
#
loop_
_entity_poly.entity_id
_entity_poly.type
_entity_poly.pdbx_seq_one_letter_code
_entity_poly.pdbx_strand_id
1 'polypeptide(L)'
;EVFSTGNAVVGVILSCYTIASLCIRPFSGYLLDTLARKPLYLVAYFIFITIFAGYMLAGILSIFIMLRVVHGLAFGMVTVAGNTIVIDITPSSRRGEAVGYYGLMNNSAMSFGPMIGLFMHDIYSFETIFACSLVSGIIGFIAACLVKTPPKLPVKREPISLDRFVLLKGIPAGIALLLLSVPYGMTSTYVAMYAKEIGITLNSGLFFTFMAIGMAVSRMFSGRQVDKGRITQVITLGLYLVCACFFVLSACGLLMKSVPELTNILFFMVALLLGVGFGTMFPAFNTMFVNLAPNSQRGTATSTYLTSWDVG
;
A
#
# COMPACT_ATOMS: atom_id res chain seq x y z
N GLU A 1 -18.37 18.06 -7.52
CA GLU A 1 -19.27 19.23 -7.57
C GLU A 1 -18.55 20.52 -7.97
N VAL A 2 -17.30 20.76 -7.52
CA VAL A 2 -16.54 22.00 -7.88
C VAL A 2 -16.37 22.17 -9.40
N PHE A 3 -16.28 21.08 -10.17
CA PHE A 3 -16.06 21.12 -11.61
C PHE A 3 -17.25 20.61 -12.45
N SER A 4 -18.39 20.29 -11.84
CA SER A 4 -19.60 19.77 -12.55
C SER A 4 -19.30 18.65 -13.56
N THR A 5 -18.38 17.74 -13.24
CA THR A 5 -17.87 16.74 -14.17
C THR A 5 -18.63 15.41 -14.04
N GLY A 6 -18.83 14.72 -15.16
CA GLY A 6 -19.45 13.39 -15.18
C GLY A 6 -18.55 12.31 -14.54
N ASN A 7 -19.15 11.18 -14.12
CA ASN A 7 -18.45 10.07 -13.45
C ASN A 7 -17.24 9.53 -14.21
N ALA A 8 -17.26 9.59 -15.55
CA ALA A 8 -16.13 9.19 -16.39
C ALA A 8 -14.87 10.05 -16.15
N VAL A 9 -15.06 11.38 -16.00
CA VAL A 9 -13.94 12.31 -15.75
C VAL A 9 -13.38 12.10 -14.35
N VAL A 10 -14.21 11.81 -13.35
CA VAL A 10 -13.76 11.44 -12.01
C VAL A 10 -12.88 10.18 -12.05
N GLY A 11 -13.30 9.18 -12.83
CA GLY A 11 -12.49 7.97 -13.04
C GLY A 11 -11.12 8.27 -13.66
N VAL A 12 -11.08 9.14 -14.68
CA VAL A 12 -9.81 9.58 -15.31
C VAL A 12 -8.90 10.28 -14.29
N ILE A 13 -9.44 11.19 -13.48
CA ILE A 13 -8.68 11.92 -12.46
C ILE A 13 -8.03 10.97 -11.45
N LEU A 14 -8.77 9.94 -11.00
CA LEU A 14 -8.26 8.93 -10.07
C LEU A 14 -7.20 8.05 -10.74
N SER A 15 -7.44 7.63 -11.98
CA SER A 15 -6.52 6.79 -12.75
C SER A 15 -5.20 7.50 -13.05
N CYS A 16 -5.21 8.80 -13.37
CA CYS A 16 -3.99 9.59 -13.61
C CYS A 16 -3.02 9.54 -12.44
N TYR A 17 -3.51 9.63 -11.22
CA TYR A 17 -2.69 9.53 -10.00
C TYR A 17 -2.03 8.15 -9.87
N THR A 18 -2.81 7.08 -10.04
CA THR A 18 -2.32 5.70 -9.90
C THR A 18 -1.33 5.34 -11.00
N ILE A 19 -1.63 5.70 -12.26
CA ILE A 19 -0.73 5.47 -13.40
C ILE A 19 0.58 6.22 -13.22
N ALA A 20 0.54 7.50 -12.82
CA ALA A 20 1.73 8.29 -12.57
C ALA A 20 2.61 7.67 -11.46
N SER A 21 1.97 7.23 -10.37
CA SER A 21 2.66 6.53 -9.27
C SER A 21 3.34 5.25 -9.76
N LEU A 22 2.65 4.45 -10.56
CA LEU A 22 3.18 3.20 -11.11
C LEU A 22 4.37 3.46 -12.05
N CYS A 23 4.25 4.45 -12.95
CA CYS A 23 5.29 4.80 -13.91
C CYS A 23 6.60 5.26 -13.25
N ILE A 24 6.53 6.01 -12.14
CA ILE A 24 7.74 6.52 -11.47
C ILE A 24 8.48 5.46 -10.66
N ARG A 25 7.83 4.39 -10.21
CA ARG A 25 8.41 3.42 -9.29
C ARG A 25 9.71 2.77 -9.76
N PRO A 26 9.85 2.26 -10.99
CA PRO A 26 11.12 1.71 -11.46
C PRO A 26 12.26 2.74 -11.41
N PHE A 27 11.96 3.99 -11.80
CA PHE A 27 12.92 5.08 -11.73
C PHE A 27 13.25 5.47 -10.28
N SER A 28 12.27 5.41 -9.37
CA SER A 28 12.48 5.65 -7.94
C SER A 28 13.48 4.66 -7.34
N GLY A 29 13.35 3.38 -7.68
CA GLY A 29 14.30 2.35 -7.27
C GLY A 29 15.73 2.68 -7.69
N TYR A 30 15.93 2.96 -8.98
CA TYR A 30 17.21 3.35 -9.54
C TYR A 30 17.80 4.59 -8.89
N LEU A 31 17.00 5.65 -8.72
CA LEU A 31 17.45 6.89 -8.09
C LEU A 31 17.86 6.70 -6.62
N LEU A 32 17.12 5.91 -5.86
CA LEU A 32 17.43 5.58 -4.47
C LEU A 32 18.68 4.72 -4.32
N ASP A 33 19.01 3.94 -5.34
CA ASP A 33 20.22 3.14 -5.35
C ASP A 33 21.46 3.94 -5.81
N THR A 34 21.26 5.00 -6.59
CA THR A 34 22.35 5.85 -7.09
C THR A 34 22.61 7.10 -6.25
N LEU A 35 21.55 7.72 -5.75
CA LEU A 35 21.62 9.00 -5.01
C LEU A 35 21.47 8.79 -3.49
N ALA A 36 21.68 9.87 -2.73
CA ALA A 36 21.44 9.87 -1.29
C ALA A 36 19.94 9.76 -1.01
N ARG A 37 19.54 8.70 -0.28
CA ARG A 37 18.14 8.32 -0.08
C ARG A 37 17.31 9.35 0.68
N LYS A 38 17.85 9.86 1.81
CA LYS A 38 17.12 10.82 2.66
C LYS A 38 16.84 12.15 1.96
N PRO A 39 17.80 12.83 1.31
CA PRO A 39 17.51 14.05 0.56
C PRO A 39 16.46 13.83 -0.53
N LEU A 40 16.57 12.73 -1.29
CA LEU A 40 15.62 12.41 -2.35
C LEU A 40 14.20 12.17 -1.78
N TYR A 41 14.10 11.46 -0.65
CA TYR A 41 12.85 11.27 0.07
C TYR A 41 12.24 12.59 0.52
N LEU A 42 13.04 13.49 1.12
CA LEU A 42 12.56 14.78 1.61
C LEU A 42 12.10 15.69 0.47
N VAL A 43 12.82 15.72 -0.66
CA VAL A 43 12.39 16.50 -1.86
C VAL A 43 11.07 15.96 -2.39
N ALA A 44 10.94 14.65 -2.57
CA ALA A 44 9.70 14.04 -3.04
C ALA A 44 8.54 14.27 -2.05
N TYR A 45 8.80 14.18 -0.75
CA TYR A 45 7.80 14.41 0.28
C TYR A 45 7.39 15.88 0.35
N PHE A 46 8.32 16.82 0.19
CA PHE A 46 8.01 18.24 0.10
C PHE A 46 7.09 18.53 -1.09
N ILE A 47 7.40 17.99 -2.29
CA ILE A 47 6.53 18.10 -3.46
C ILE A 47 5.16 17.49 -3.14
N PHE A 48 5.11 16.31 -2.55
CA PHE A 48 3.87 15.61 -2.19
C PHE A 48 2.95 16.47 -1.32
N ILE A 49 3.46 17.10 -0.27
CA ILE A 49 2.63 17.93 0.64
C ILE A 49 2.23 19.27 0.02
N THR A 50 3.10 19.89 -0.77
CA THR A 50 2.78 21.21 -1.40
C THR A 50 1.66 21.13 -2.44
N ILE A 51 1.42 19.94 -3.01
CA ILE A 51 0.30 19.73 -3.93
C ILE A 51 -1.06 19.98 -3.25
N PHE A 52 -1.20 19.70 -1.95
CA PHE A 52 -2.44 20.04 -1.24
C PHE A 52 -2.75 21.54 -1.26
N ALA A 53 -1.73 22.39 -1.13
CA ALA A 53 -1.90 23.83 -1.33
C ALA A 53 -2.27 24.15 -2.79
N GLY A 54 -1.68 23.45 -3.76
CA GLY A 54 -2.04 23.54 -5.17
C GLY A 54 -3.51 23.22 -5.44
N TYR A 55 -4.08 22.19 -4.77
CA TYR A 55 -5.49 21.85 -4.92
C TYR A 55 -6.43 22.94 -4.40
N MET A 56 -6.05 23.68 -3.37
CA MET A 56 -6.84 24.81 -2.86
C MET A 56 -6.88 25.98 -3.86
N LEU A 57 -5.86 26.11 -4.70
CA LEU A 57 -5.72 27.18 -5.71
C LEU A 57 -6.18 26.74 -7.11
N ALA A 58 -6.51 25.47 -7.33
CA ALA A 58 -6.85 24.92 -8.62
C ALA A 58 -8.27 25.32 -9.05
N GLY A 59 -8.42 26.46 -9.70
CA GLY A 59 -9.70 26.95 -10.24
C GLY A 59 -10.12 26.31 -11.57
N ILE A 60 -9.25 25.52 -12.23
CA ILE A 60 -9.48 24.93 -13.55
C ILE A 60 -9.18 23.43 -13.50
N LEU A 61 -10.06 22.62 -14.12
CA LEU A 61 -9.95 21.15 -14.13
C LEU A 61 -8.60 20.65 -14.69
N SER A 62 -8.07 21.28 -15.73
CA SER A 62 -6.78 20.88 -16.33
C SER A 62 -5.62 21.02 -15.35
N ILE A 63 -5.60 22.11 -14.57
CA ILE A 63 -4.60 22.33 -13.52
C ILE A 63 -4.75 21.26 -12.44
N PHE A 64 -5.97 20.93 -12.02
CA PHE A 64 -6.22 19.89 -11.04
C PHE A 64 -5.73 18.51 -11.51
N ILE A 65 -5.96 18.15 -12.78
CA ILE A 65 -5.45 16.90 -13.37
C ILE A 65 -3.92 16.89 -13.39
N MET A 66 -3.29 18.00 -13.80
CA MET A 66 -1.83 18.11 -13.80
C MET A 66 -1.25 17.93 -12.39
N LEU A 67 -1.85 18.57 -11.39
CA LEU A 67 -1.48 18.40 -9.98
C LEU A 67 -1.65 16.97 -9.52
N ARG A 68 -2.70 16.24 -9.96
CA ARG A 68 -2.92 14.83 -9.68
C ARG A 68 -1.80 13.94 -10.23
N VAL A 69 -1.33 14.22 -11.45
CA VAL A 69 -0.19 13.49 -12.05
C VAL A 69 1.08 13.74 -11.22
N VAL A 70 1.41 14.99 -10.92
CA VAL A 70 2.60 15.34 -10.11
C VAL A 70 2.50 14.73 -8.70
N HIS A 71 1.31 14.74 -8.10
CA HIS A 71 1.05 14.13 -6.80
C HIS A 71 1.29 12.61 -6.84
N GLY A 72 0.81 11.92 -7.90
CA GLY A 72 1.05 10.49 -8.11
C GLY A 72 2.54 10.17 -8.28
N LEU A 73 3.29 10.96 -9.05
CA LEU A 73 4.74 10.81 -9.18
C LEU A 73 5.45 10.96 -7.82
N ALA A 74 5.10 12.01 -7.06
CA ALA A 74 5.65 12.23 -5.74
C ALA A 74 5.31 11.11 -4.76
N PHE A 75 4.06 10.61 -4.76
CA PHE A 75 3.62 9.47 -3.95
C PHE A 75 4.38 8.19 -4.26
N GLY A 76 4.54 7.85 -5.55
CA GLY A 76 5.31 6.69 -5.96
C GLY A 76 6.75 6.73 -5.44
N MET A 77 7.41 7.88 -5.52
CA MET A 77 8.75 8.08 -4.99
C MET A 77 8.79 7.99 -3.46
N VAL A 78 7.87 8.68 -2.76
CA VAL A 78 7.80 8.71 -1.30
C VAL A 78 7.59 7.31 -0.71
N THR A 79 6.70 6.51 -1.30
CA THR A 79 6.41 5.15 -0.81
C THR A 79 7.59 4.19 -0.98
N VAL A 80 8.28 4.24 -2.11
CA VAL A 80 9.51 3.44 -2.34
C VAL A 80 10.63 3.91 -1.40
N ALA A 81 10.84 5.23 -1.30
CA ALA A 81 11.89 5.79 -0.47
C ALA A 81 11.67 5.53 1.02
N GLY A 82 10.46 5.74 1.51
CA GLY A 82 10.11 5.50 2.92
C GLY A 82 10.34 4.05 3.32
N ASN A 83 9.86 3.10 2.51
CA ASN A 83 10.07 1.67 2.76
C ASN A 83 11.57 1.31 2.73
N THR A 84 12.31 1.82 1.74
CA THR A 84 13.77 1.58 1.63
C THR A 84 14.54 2.15 2.83
N ILE A 85 14.17 3.34 3.32
CA ILE A 85 14.79 3.97 4.50
C ILE A 85 14.52 3.13 5.76
N VAL A 86 13.31 2.64 5.95
CA VAL A 86 12.97 1.75 7.09
C VAL A 86 13.86 0.53 7.10
N ILE A 87 14.09 -0.09 5.94
CA ILE A 87 14.99 -1.24 5.79
C ILE A 87 16.44 -0.88 6.12
N ASP A 88 16.90 0.31 5.73
CA ASP A 88 18.29 0.75 5.95
C ASP A 88 18.61 1.09 7.41
N ILE A 89 17.66 1.71 8.12
CA ILE A 89 17.85 2.10 9.52
C ILE A 89 17.67 0.92 10.49
N THR A 90 17.13 -0.19 9.99
CA THR A 90 16.81 -1.36 10.82
C THR A 90 17.87 -2.45 10.69
N PRO A 91 18.38 -3.01 11.81
CA PRO A 91 19.28 -4.16 11.79
C PRO A 91 18.67 -5.35 11.03
N SER A 92 19.50 -6.13 10.36
CA SER A 92 19.05 -7.27 9.54
C SER A 92 18.20 -8.28 10.31
N SER A 93 18.47 -8.45 11.61
CA SER A 93 17.77 -9.37 12.51
C SER A 93 16.34 -8.94 12.88
N ARG A 94 15.93 -7.69 12.56
CA ARG A 94 14.61 -7.13 12.92
C ARG A 94 13.90 -6.45 11.75
N ARG A 95 14.34 -6.68 10.51
CA ARG A 95 13.76 -6.04 9.32
C ARG A 95 12.30 -6.45 9.08
N GLY A 96 11.98 -7.72 9.26
CA GLY A 96 10.62 -8.22 9.11
C GLY A 96 9.66 -7.55 10.11
N GLU A 97 10.10 -7.41 11.36
CA GLU A 97 9.35 -6.70 12.39
C GLU A 97 9.14 -5.22 12.03
N ALA A 98 10.19 -4.51 11.62
CA ALA A 98 10.11 -3.10 11.24
C ALA A 98 9.21 -2.85 10.03
N VAL A 99 9.32 -3.68 8.99
CA VAL A 99 8.45 -3.63 7.80
C VAL A 99 6.99 -3.94 8.17
N GLY A 100 6.79 -4.87 9.11
CA GLY A 100 5.47 -5.17 9.68
C GLY A 100 4.83 -3.94 10.34
N TYR A 101 5.55 -3.24 11.22
CA TYR A 101 5.07 -2.00 11.85
C TYR A 101 4.88 -0.86 10.86
N TYR A 102 5.79 -0.68 9.91
CA TYR A 102 5.63 0.32 8.86
C TYR A 102 4.37 0.08 8.03
N GLY A 103 4.14 -1.17 7.64
CA GLY A 103 2.92 -1.56 6.94
C GLY A 103 1.65 -1.44 7.81
N LEU A 104 1.73 -1.64 9.13
CA LEU A 104 0.62 -1.42 10.05
C LEU A 104 0.22 0.07 10.07
N MET A 105 1.19 0.99 10.14
CA MET A 105 0.92 2.42 10.07
C MET A 105 0.29 2.83 8.74
N ASN A 106 0.78 2.28 7.61
CA ASN A 106 0.20 2.50 6.29
C ASN A 106 -1.27 2.06 6.23
N ASN A 107 -1.59 0.86 6.72
CA ASN A 107 -2.97 0.36 6.74
C ASN A 107 -3.87 1.19 7.65
N SER A 108 -3.37 1.62 8.80
CA SER A 108 -4.11 2.52 9.70
C SER A 108 -4.46 3.83 8.98
N ALA A 109 -3.50 4.42 8.27
CA ALA A 109 -3.74 5.64 7.49
C ALA A 109 -4.77 5.41 6.36
N MET A 110 -4.69 4.28 5.65
CA MET A 110 -5.66 3.93 4.60
C MET A 110 -7.07 3.66 5.14
N SER A 111 -7.21 3.22 6.38
CA SER A 111 -8.50 2.98 7.02
C SER A 111 -9.09 4.26 7.62
N PHE A 112 -8.30 5.00 8.39
CA PHE A 112 -8.77 6.22 9.07
C PHE A 112 -8.86 7.42 8.13
N GLY A 113 -8.01 7.50 7.10
CA GLY A 113 -7.98 8.63 6.16
C GLY A 113 -9.35 8.88 5.49
N PRO A 114 -9.93 7.91 4.77
CA PRO A 114 -11.25 8.07 4.16
C PRO A 114 -12.36 8.32 5.17
N MET A 115 -12.31 7.68 6.34
CA MET A 115 -13.32 7.88 7.39
C MET A 115 -13.31 9.33 7.90
N ILE A 116 -12.12 9.86 8.21
CA ILE A 116 -11.97 11.25 8.65
C ILE A 116 -12.34 12.20 7.51
N GLY A 117 -11.91 11.91 6.27
CA GLY A 117 -12.21 12.72 5.10
C GLY A 117 -13.70 12.84 4.81
N LEU A 118 -14.45 11.74 4.89
CA LEU A 118 -15.91 11.75 4.74
C LEU A 118 -16.61 12.52 5.86
N PHE A 119 -16.21 12.27 7.11
CA PHE A 119 -16.75 13.02 8.25
C PHE A 119 -16.50 14.54 8.12
N MET A 120 -15.32 14.93 7.67
CA MET A 120 -15.00 16.34 7.44
C MET A 120 -15.80 16.92 6.26
N HIS A 121 -16.02 16.13 5.20
CA HIS A 121 -16.77 16.57 4.03
C HIS A 121 -18.23 16.95 4.35
N ASP A 122 -18.84 16.29 5.34
CA ASP A 122 -20.21 16.59 5.75
C ASP A 122 -20.34 17.90 6.53
N ILE A 123 -19.24 18.41 7.11
CA ILE A 123 -19.24 19.56 8.02
C ILE A 123 -18.44 20.74 7.47
N TYR A 124 -17.37 20.50 6.71
CA TYR A 124 -16.39 21.50 6.28
C TYR A 124 -16.24 21.58 4.77
N SER A 125 -15.68 22.68 4.28
CA SER A 125 -15.36 22.88 2.86
C SER A 125 -14.17 22.00 2.42
N PHE A 126 -14.06 21.73 1.11
CA PHE A 126 -12.90 21.04 0.53
C PHE A 126 -11.57 21.72 0.84
N GLU A 127 -11.56 23.05 0.87
CA GLU A 127 -10.37 23.83 1.22
C GLU A 127 -9.89 23.51 2.64
N THR A 128 -10.81 23.40 3.60
CA THR A 128 -10.48 22.99 4.97
C THR A 128 -9.91 21.58 5.03
N ILE A 129 -10.45 20.65 4.24
CA ILE A 129 -9.94 19.26 4.16
C ILE A 129 -8.52 19.26 3.60
N PHE A 130 -8.25 20.00 2.53
CA PHE A 130 -6.91 20.11 1.96
C PHE A 130 -5.93 20.82 2.90
N ALA A 131 -6.38 21.85 3.62
CA ALA A 131 -5.56 22.52 4.64
C ALA A 131 -5.18 21.58 5.79
N CYS A 132 -6.12 20.79 6.29
CA CYS A 132 -5.84 19.75 7.31
C CYS A 132 -4.89 18.68 6.80
N SER A 133 -5.03 18.26 5.54
CA SER A 133 -4.12 17.33 4.90
C SER A 133 -2.71 17.91 4.77
N LEU A 134 -2.59 19.18 4.40
CA LEU A 134 -1.32 19.91 4.33
C LEU A 134 -0.66 19.98 5.70
N VAL A 135 -1.39 20.37 6.74
CA VAL A 135 -0.87 20.47 8.12
C VAL A 135 -0.39 19.10 8.61
N SER A 136 -1.19 18.05 8.41
CA SER A 136 -0.80 16.68 8.73
C SER A 136 0.47 16.26 7.98
N GLY A 137 0.55 16.61 6.69
CA GLY A 137 1.73 16.37 5.85
C GLY A 137 2.98 17.11 6.36
N ILE A 138 2.84 18.35 6.80
CA ILE A 138 3.94 19.14 7.39
C ILE A 138 4.46 18.49 8.67
N ILE A 139 3.56 18.02 9.55
CA ILE A 139 3.95 17.33 10.79
C ILE A 139 4.76 16.06 10.42
N GLY A 140 4.28 15.28 9.46
CA GLY A 140 5.00 14.11 8.95
C GLY A 140 6.34 14.45 8.31
N PHE A 141 6.42 15.56 7.57
CA PHE A 141 7.66 16.04 6.97
C PHE A 141 8.70 16.42 8.02
N ILE A 142 8.30 17.15 9.07
CA ILE A 142 9.17 17.51 10.20
C ILE A 142 9.68 16.22 10.86
N ALA A 143 8.80 15.25 11.12
CA ALA A 143 9.20 13.95 11.67
C ALA A 143 10.21 13.23 10.75
N ALA A 144 10.00 13.24 9.44
CA ALA A 144 10.91 12.68 8.45
C ALA A 144 12.30 13.36 8.46
N CYS A 145 12.36 14.68 8.67
CA CYS A 145 13.62 15.41 8.81
C CYS A 145 14.43 14.96 10.02
N LEU A 146 13.76 14.55 11.11
CA LEU A 146 14.41 14.10 12.34
C LEU A 146 14.97 12.67 12.25
N VAL A 147 14.51 11.85 11.31
CA VAL A 147 15.00 10.48 11.11
C VAL A 147 16.48 10.50 10.73
N LYS A 148 17.32 9.85 11.51
CA LYS A 148 18.74 9.67 11.20
C LYS A 148 18.92 8.47 10.27
N THR A 149 19.54 8.68 9.12
CA THR A 149 19.88 7.61 8.17
C THR A 149 21.38 7.40 8.13
N PRO A 150 21.85 6.16 7.97
CA PRO A 150 23.27 5.90 7.77
C PRO A 150 23.76 6.61 6.51
N PRO A 151 25.03 7.12 6.50
CA PRO A 151 25.60 7.69 5.31
C PRO A 151 25.67 6.63 4.20
N LYS A 152 25.25 7.00 3.00
CA LYS A 152 25.39 6.12 1.84
C LYS A 152 26.83 6.10 1.39
N LEU A 153 27.46 4.93 1.38
CA LEU A 153 28.76 4.74 0.78
C LEU A 153 28.69 5.04 -0.73
N PRO A 154 29.73 5.65 -1.32
CA PRO A 154 29.79 5.90 -2.75
C PRO A 154 29.58 4.57 -3.50
N VAL A 155 28.53 4.49 -4.30
CA VAL A 155 28.28 3.32 -5.14
C VAL A 155 29.13 3.48 -6.40
N LYS A 156 29.94 2.47 -6.74
CA LYS A 156 30.64 2.42 -8.03
C LYS A 156 29.59 2.59 -9.14
N ARG A 157 29.82 3.52 -10.06
CA ARG A 157 28.95 3.71 -11.23
C ARG A 157 29.05 2.46 -12.11
N GLU A 158 28.07 1.60 -12.01
CA GLU A 158 27.92 0.45 -12.90
C GLU A 158 27.14 0.87 -14.16
N PRO A 159 27.30 0.19 -15.28
CA PRO A 159 26.56 0.49 -16.52
C PRO A 159 25.05 0.37 -16.27
N ILE A 160 24.28 1.17 -16.99
CA ILE A 160 22.81 1.14 -16.93
C ILE A 160 22.35 -0.19 -17.54
N SER A 161 21.61 -0.97 -16.76
CA SER A 161 21.02 -2.24 -17.16
C SER A 161 19.56 -2.32 -16.69
N LEU A 162 18.77 -3.20 -17.28
CA LEU A 162 17.37 -3.38 -16.90
C LEU A 162 17.22 -3.81 -15.43
N ASP A 163 18.15 -4.61 -14.91
CA ASP A 163 18.19 -5.07 -13.52
C ASP A 163 18.29 -3.93 -12.48
N ARG A 164 18.65 -2.73 -12.92
CA ARG A 164 18.72 -1.53 -12.06
C ARG A 164 17.37 -0.81 -11.93
N PHE A 165 16.43 -1.10 -12.79
CA PHE A 165 15.06 -0.55 -12.75
C PHE A 165 14.05 -1.56 -12.23
N VAL A 166 14.26 -2.84 -12.54
CA VAL A 166 13.42 -3.96 -12.13
C VAL A 166 14.34 -5.09 -11.69
N LEU A 167 14.16 -5.58 -10.47
CA LEU A 167 14.96 -6.69 -9.95
C LEU A 167 14.62 -7.99 -10.69
N LEU A 168 15.43 -8.35 -11.71
CA LEU A 168 15.16 -9.51 -12.57
C LEU A 168 15.07 -10.82 -11.79
N LYS A 169 15.92 -11.01 -10.78
CA LYS A 169 15.87 -12.18 -9.87
C LYS A 169 14.59 -12.23 -9.05
N GLY A 170 13.91 -11.09 -8.87
CA GLY A 170 12.65 -10.97 -8.14
C GLY A 170 11.41 -11.24 -9.00
N ILE A 171 11.53 -11.40 -10.33
CA ILE A 171 10.37 -11.58 -11.23
C ILE A 171 9.47 -12.73 -10.81
N PRO A 172 9.95 -13.95 -10.47
CA PRO A 172 9.05 -15.03 -10.05
C PRO A 172 8.26 -14.69 -8.80
N ALA A 173 8.91 -14.05 -7.80
CA ALA A 173 8.24 -13.56 -6.60
C ALA A 173 7.27 -12.40 -6.93
N GLY A 174 7.63 -11.57 -7.91
CA GLY A 174 6.80 -10.48 -8.41
C GLY A 174 5.50 -10.98 -9.06
N ILE A 175 5.59 -12.02 -9.88
CA ILE A 175 4.41 -12.66 -10.49
C ILE A 175 3.51 -13.27 -9.41
N ALA A 176 4.08 -13.97 -8.42
CA ALA A 176 3.32 -14.51 -7.31
C ALA A 176 2.60 -13.41 -6.50
N LEU A 177 3.27 -12.30 -6.25
CA LEU A 177 2.70 -11.15 -5.55
C LEU A 177 1.61 -10.46 -6.39
N LEU A 178 1.81 -10.30 -7.69
CA LEU A 178 0.83 -9.77 -8.63
C LEU A 178 -0.45 -10.62 -8.63
N LEU A 179 -0.30 -11.95 -8.75
CA LEU A 179 -1.44 -12.87 -8.69
C LEU A 179 -2.16 -12.83 -7.35
N LEU A 180 -1.45 -12.54 -6.26
CA LEU A 180 -2.03 -12.38 -4.92
C LEU A 180 -2.76 -11.03 -4.78
N SER A 181 -2.32 -9.98 -5.44
CA SER A 181 -2.97 -8.67 -5.37
C SER A 181 -4.34 -8.66 -6.06
N VAL A 182 -4.56 -9.49 -7.08
CA VAL A 182 -5.86 -9.65 -7.75
C VAL A 182 -6.98 -10.00 -6.77
N PRO A 183 -6.91 -11.09 -5.97
CA PRO A 183 -7.95 -11.42 -5.00
C PRO A 183 -8.10 -10.36 -3.90
N TYR A 184 -7.04 -9.64 -3.54
CA TYR A 184 -7.15 -8.49 -2.64
C TYR A 184 -7.97 -7.35 -3.27
N GLY A 185 -7.67 -6.98 -4.51
CA GLY A 185 -8.41 -5.98 -5.27
C GLY A 185 -9.88 -6.36 -5.47
N MET A 186 -10.15 -7.63 -5.81
CA MET A 186 -11.52 -8.16 -5.90
C MET A 186 -12.26 -8.04 -4.57
N THR A 187 -11.63 -8.40 -3.46
CA THR A 187 -12.24 -8.26 -2.13
C THR A 187 -12.57 -6.81 -1.83
N SER A 188 -11.63 -5.90 -2.07
CA SER A 188 -11.81 -4.47 -1.78
C SER A 188 -12.93 -3.84 -2.60
N THR A 189 -13.15 -4.31 -3.83
CA THR A 189 -14.11 -3.72 -4.77
C THR A 189 -15.48 -4.37 -4.68
N TYR A 190 -15.54 -5.69 -4.61
CA TYR A 190 -16.79 -6.43 -4.87
C TYR A 190 -17.41 -7.07 -3.64
N VAL A 191 -16.69 -7.22 -2.51
CA VAL A 191 -17.22 -7.94 -1.34
C VAL A 191 -18.50 -7.31 -0.77
N ALA A 192 -18.60 -5.97 -0.79
CA ALA A 192 -19.80 -5.27 -0.32
C ALA A 192 -21.01 -5.51 -1.24
N MET A 193 -20.78 -5.58 -2.56
CA MET A 193 -21.81 -5.92 -3.54
C MET A 193 -22.25 -7.38 -3.37
N TYR A 194 -21.30 -8.29 -3.22
CA TYR A 194 -21.56 -9.71 -2.96
C TYR A 194 -22.34 -9.91 -1.66
N ALA A 195 -21.99 -9.23 -0.57
CA ALA A 195 -22.72 -9.28 0.69
C ALA A 195 -24.22 -8.90 0.51
N LYS A 196 -24.48 -7.84 -0.27
CA LYS A 196 -25.83 -7.39 -0.57
C LYS A 196 -26.58 -8.42 -1.43
N GLU A 197 -25.91 -9.00 -2.43
CA GLU A 197 -26.49 -9.98 -3.35
C GLU A 197 -26.92 -11.27 -2.61
N ILE A 198 -26.09 -11.78 -1.70
CA ILE A 198 -26.40 -13.00 -0.95
C ILE A 198 -27.33 -12.74 0.26
N GLY A 199 -27.63 -11.47 0.59
CA GLY A 199 -28.57 -11.11 1.65
C GLY A 199 -27.95 -11.06 3.05
N ILE A 200 -26.67 -10.69 3.20
CA ILE A 200 -26.06 -10.45 4.52
C ILE A 200 -26.81 -9.33 5.23
N THR A 201 -27.29 -9.59 6.44
CA THR A 201 -28.15 -8.68 7.21
C THR A 201 -27.39 -7.57 7.93
N LEU A 202 -26.11 -7.81 8.27
CA LEU A 202 -25.26 -6.85 8.94
C LEU A 202 -24.60 -5.89 7.95
N ASN A 203 -24.18 -4.71 8.45
CA ASN A 203 -23.50 -3.72 7.62
C ASN A 203 -22.23 -4.32 6.97
N SER A 204 -22.23 -4.40 5.64
CA SER A 204 -21.11 -4.96 4.88
C SER A 204 -19.79 -4.21 5.09
N GLY A 205 -19.83 -2.95 5.54
CA GLY A 205 -18.64 -2.18 5.91
C GLY A 205 -17.86 -2.80 7.07
N LEU A 206 -18.52 -3.55 7.95
CA LEU A 206 -17.84 -4.29 9.03
C LEU A 206 -16.86 -5.34 8.51
N PHE A 207 -17.07 -5.86 7.30
CA PHE A 207 -16.11 -6.77 6.66
C PHE A 207 -14.70 -6.16 6.59
N PHE A 208 -14.61 -4.92 6.16
CA PHE A 208 -13.31 -4.21 6.08
C PHE A 208 -12.71 -3.95 7.47
N THR A 209 -13.55 -3.71 8.47
CA THR A 209 -13.09 -3.55 9.86
C THR A 209 -12.48 -4.85 10.38
N PHE A 210 -13.15 -6.00 10.22
CA PHE A 210 -12.61 -7.29 10.62
C PHE A 210 -11.35 -7.66 9.84
N MET A 211 -11.31 -7.38 8.53
CA MET A 211 -10.12 -7.58 7.70
C MET A 211 -8.95 -6.70 8.16
N ALA A 212 -9.20 -5.44 8.51
CA ALA A 212 -8.17 -4.53 9.03
C ALA A 212 -7.61 -5.01 10.38
N ILE A 213 -8.48 -5.49 11.28
CA ILE A 213 -8.07 -6.07 12.57
C ILE A 213 -7.18 -7.31 12.32
N GLY A 214 -7.60 -8.21 11.44
CA GLY A 214 -6.81 -9.39 11.07
C GLY A 214 -5.43 -9.03 10.52
N MET A 215 -5.37 -8.04 9.63
CA MET A 215 -4.10 -7.53 9.09
C MET A 215 -3.22 -6.92 10.19
N ALA A 216 -3.78 -6.12 11.08
CA ALA A 216 -3.03 -5.47 12.15
C ALA A 216 -2.41 -6.50 13.11
N VAL A 217 -3.24 -7.44 13.59
CA VAL A 217 -2.80 -8.48 14.51
C VAL A 217 -1.73 -9.36 13.87
N SER A 218 -1.97 -9.83 12.64
CA SER A 218 -1.04 -10.75 11.96
C SER A 218 0.34 -10.13 11.71
N ARG A 219 0.42 -8.84 11.39
CA ARG A 219 1.68 -8.14 11.14
C ARG A 219 2.59 -8.07 12.38
N MET A 220 2.00 -8.00 13.57
CA MET A 220 2.76 -8.00 14.83
C MET A 220 3.53 -9.31 15.04
N PHE A 221 2.99 -10.43 14.56
CA PHE A 221 3.60 -11.77 14.74
C PHE A 221 4.39 -12.23 13.53
N SER A 222 3.91 -11.96 12.31
CA SER A 222 4.54 -12.44 11.08
C SER A 222 5.94 -11.87 10.87
N GLY A 223 6.17 -10.60 11.20
CA GLY A 223 7.48 -9.97 11.10
C GLY A 223 8.56 -10.73 11.87
N ARG A 224 8.25 -11.18 13.09
CA ARG A 224 9.17 -11.98 13.92
C ARG A 224 9.48 -13.35 13.31
N GLN A 225 8.51 -13.99 12.65
CA GLN A 225 8.74 -15.28 11.97
C GLN A 225 9.60 -15.10 10.71
N VAL A 226 9.39 -14.00 10.00
CA VAL A 226 10.21 -13.60 8.85
C VAL A 226 11.67 -13.38 9.28
N ASP A 227 11.90 -12.68 10.39
CA ASP A 227 13.25 -12.43 10.94
C ASP A 227 13.96 -13.73 11.38
N LYS A 228 13.20 -14.78 11.75
CA LYS A 228 13.73 -16.13 11.99
C LYS A 228 14.05 -16.92 10.72
N GLY A 229 13.98 -16.29 9.54
CA GLY A 229 14.28 -16.92 8.25
C GLY A 229 13.14 -17.78 7.65
N ARG A 230 11.94 -17.75 8.25
CA ARG A 230 10.79 -18.59 7.82
C ARG A 230 9.93 -17.90 6.74
N ILE A 231 10.57 -17.14 5.84
CA ILE A 231 9.89 -16.29 4.85
C ILE A 231 8.92 -17.09 3.98
N THR A 232 9.41 -18.15 3.33
CA THR A 232 8.60 -18.98 2.44
C THR A 232 7.46 -19.68 3.18
N GLN A 233 7.69 -20.16 4.41
CA GLN A 233 6.65 -20.78 5.22
C GLN A 233 5.52 -19.81 5.55
N VAL A 234 5.87 -18.57 5.90
CA VAL A 234 4.88 -17.51 6.19
C VAL A 234 4.06 -17.16 4.95
N ILE A 235 4.70 -17.05 3.78
CA ILE A 235 4.01 -16.80 2.51
C ILE A 235 3.08 -17.97 2.16
N THR A 236 3.56 -19.19 2.24
CA THR A 236 2.77 -20.40 1.91
C THR A 236 1.57 -20.56 2.84
N LEU A 237 1.75 -20.36 4.15
CA LEU A 237 0.66 -20.43 5.12
C LEU A 237 -0.40 -19.34 4.83
N GLY A 238 0.05 -18.11 4.57
CA GLY A 238 -0.86 -17.01 4.21
C GLY A 238 -1.64 -17.31 2.93
N LEU A 239 -0.97 -17.88 1.91
CA LEU A 239 -1.60 -18.26 0.66
C LEU A 239 -2.69 -19.33 0.84
N TYR A 240 -2.39 -20.41 1.59
CA TYR A 240 -3.39 -21.44 1.90
C TYR A 240 -4.58 -20.87 2.66
N LEU A 241 -4.32 -19.97 3.61
CA LEU A 241 -5.38 -19.32 4.38
C LEU A 241 -6.28 -18.47 3.48
N VAL A 242 -5.69 -17.66 2.58
CA VAL A 242 -6.46 -16.85 1.62
C VAL A 242 -7.27 -17.74 0.68
N CYS A 243 -6.68 -18.78 0.12
CA CYS A 243 -7.41 -19.76 -0.72
C CYS A 243 -8.59 -20.39 0.02
N ALA A 244 -8.38 -20.88 1.23
CA ALA A 244 -9.45 -21.47 2.05
C ALA A 244 -10.56 -20.44 2.33
N CYS A 245 -10.20 -19.21 2.63
CA CYS A 245 -11.16 -18.12 2.84
C CYS A 245 -12.03 -17.85 1.60
N PHE A 246 -11.44 -17.84 0.40
CA PHE A 246 -12.21 -17.67 -0.83
C PHE A 246 -13.15 -18.83 -1.11
N PHE A 247 -12.76 -20.09 -0.81
CA PHE A 247 -13.67 -21.23 -0.89
C PHE A 247 -14.87 -21.08 0.06
N VAL A 248 -14.61 -20.70 1.32
CA VAL A 248 -15.70 -20.47 2.29
C VAL A 248 -16.57 -19.29 1.87
N LEU A 249 -15.97 -18.18 1.39
CA LEU A 249 -16.71 -17.03 0.89
C LEU A 249 -17.63 -17.41 -0.28
N SER A 250 -17.13 -18.20 -1.22
CA SER A 250 -17.94 -18.73 -2.33
C SER A 250 -19.10 -19.62 -1.84
N ALA A 251 -18.88 -20.42 -0.80
CA ALA A 251 -19.91 -21.28 -0.21
C ALA A 251 -20.98 -20.46 0.54
N CYS A 252 -20.70 -19.25 1.02
CA CYS A 252 -21.68 -18.40 1.74
C CYS A 252 -22.95 -18.16 0.93
N GLY A 253 -22.85 -18.00 -0.40
CA GLY A 253 -24.05 -17.83 -1.26
C GLY A 253 -25.00 -19.04 -1.25
N LEU A 254 -24.46 -20.25 -1.13
CA LEU A 254 -25.26 -21.47 -1.01
C LEU A 254 -25.79 -21.65 0.42
N LEU A 255 -24.96 -21.43 1.42
CA LEU A 255 -25.29 -21.60 2.83
C LEU A 255 -26.34 -20.62 3.32
N MET A 256 -26.37 -19.40 2.74
CA MET A 256 -27.35 -18.39 3.14
C MET A 256 -28.79 -18.83 2.99
N LYS A 257 -29.07 -19.71 2.02
CA LYS A 257 -30.43 -20.27 1.81
C LYS A 257 -30.85 -21.27 2.88
N SER A 258 -29.90 -21.95 3.52
CA SER A 258 -30.16 -23.05 4.47
C SER A 258 -29.93 -22.64 5.93
N VAL A 259 -28.89 -21.86 6.19
CA VAL A 259 -28.42 -21.51 7.54
C VAL A 259 -27.95 -20.04 7.60
N PRO A 260 -28.83 -19.06 7.49
CA PRO A 260 -28.47 -17.66 7.34
C PRO A 260 -27.67 -17.08 8.51
N GLU A 261 -27.99 -17.45 9.74
CA GLU A 261 -27.26 -16.97 10.93
C GLU A 261 -25.81 -17.43 10.94
N LEU A 262 -25.57 -18.72 10.65
CA LEU A 262 -24.21 -19.26 10.54
C LEU A 262 -23.46 -18.60 9.39
N THR A 263 -24.12 -18.32 8.28
CA THR A 263 -23.51 -17.67 7.11
C THR A 263 -23.07 -16.25 7.43
N ASN A 264 -23.84 -15.47 8.17
CA ASN A 264 -23.43 -14.15 8.64
C ASN A 264 -22.15 -14.24 9.49
N ILE A 265 -22.09 -15.17 10.43
CA ILE A 265 -20.89 -15.36 11.27
C ILE A 265 -19.69 -15.78 10.42
N LEU A 266 -19.84 -16.74 9.52
CA LEU A 266 -18.78 -17.22 8.62
C LEU A 266 -18.27 -16.10 7.72
N PHE A 267 -19.13 -15.25 7.20
CA PHE A 267 -18.77 -14.13 6.33
C PHE A 267 -17.79 -13.16 7.04
N PHE A 268 -18.06 -12.79 8.28
CA PHE A 268 -17.19 -11.89 9.05
C PHE A 268 -15.93 -12.61 9.61
N MET A 269 -16.06 -13.89 9.96
CA MET A 269 -14.86 -14.71 10.29
C MET A 269 -13.89 -14.80 9.11
N VAL A 270 -14.42 -15.01 7.90
CA VAL A 270 -13.60 -15.01 6.68
C VAL A 270 -12.92 -13.67 6.47
N ALA A 271 -13.60 -12.55 6.73
CA ALA A 271 -12.98 -11.23 6.66
C ALA A 271 -11.75 -11.11 7.57
N LEU A 272 -11.87 -11.54 8.83
CA LEU A 272 -10.78 -11.55 9.80
C LEU A 272 -9.61 -12.43 9.31
N LEU A 273 -9.91 -13.63 8.84
CA LEU A 273 -8.91 -14.60 8.37
C LEU A 273 -8.24 -14.16 7.06
N LEU A 274 -8.97 -13.55 6.13
CA LEU A 274 -8.39 -12.89 4.95
C LEU A 274 -7.41 -11.79 5.36
N GLY A 275 -7.79 -10.98 6.36
CA GLY A 275 -6.90 -9.98 6.94
C GLY A 275 -5.63 -10.61 7.50
N VAL A 276 -5.73 -11.72 8.24
CA VAL A 276 -4.56 -12.46 8.73
C VAL A 276 -3.70 -12.96 7.57
N GLY A 277 -4.28 -13.56 6.55
CA GLY A 277 -3.56 -14.08 5.39
C GLY A 277 -2.80 -12.99 4.65
N PHE A 278 -3.47 -11.93 4.22
CA PHE A 278 -2.82 -10.81 3.54
C PHE A 278 -1.80 -10.11 4.43
N GLY A 279 -2.15 -9.87 5.70
CA GLY A 279 -1.28 -9.18 6.65
C GLY A 279 0.04 -9.90 6.94
N THR A 280 0.05 -11.24 6.94
CA THR A 280 1.27 -12.04 7.11
C THR A 280 2.16 -12.00 5.88
N MET A 281 1.58 -12.02 4.68
CA MET A 281 2.33 -12.13 3.44
C MET A 281 3.07 -10.85 3.06
N PHE A 282 2.51 -9.66 3.35
CA PHE A 282 3.13 -8.40 2.96
C PHE A 282 4.57 -8.19 3.49
N PRO A 283 4.85 -8.31 4.81
CA PRO A 283 6.21 -8.18 5.31
C PRO A 283 7.13 -9.27 4.77
N ALA A 284 6.60 -10.48 4.57
CA ALA A 284 7.35 -11.61 4.07
C ALA A 284 7.81 -11.41 2.63
N PHE A 285 6.92 -10.98 1.72
CA PHE A 285 7.30 -10.64 0.35
C PHE A 285 8.28 -9.48 0.30
N ASN A 286 8.05 -8.40 1.05
CA ASN A 286 8.97 -7.27 1.09
C ASN A 286 10.37 -7.71 1.50
N THR A 287 10.49 -8.48 2.59
CA THR A 287 11.78 -9.01 3.06
C THR A 287 12.39 -9.98 2.04
N MET A 288 11.58 -10.79 1.36
CA MET A 288 12.04 -11.69 0.29
C MET A 288 12.70 -10.89 -0.84
N PHE A 289 12.07 -9.84 -1.35
CA PHE A 289 12.65 -9.00 -2.41
C PHE A 289 13.96 -8.35 -1.98
N VAL A 290 14.00 -7.83 -0.75
CA VAL A 290 15.22 -7.21 -0.20
C VAL A 290 16.35 -8.23 -0.04
N ASN A 291 16.06 -9.48 0.32
CA ASN A 291 17.06 -10.54 0.44
C ASN A 291 17.55 -11.08 -0.91
N LEU A 292 16.74 -10.97 -1.97
CA LEU A 292 17.16 -11.33 -3.33
C LEU A 292 18.11 -10.30 -3.96
N ALA A 293 18.11 -9.07 -3.45
CA ALA A 293 18.90 -7.98 -3.97
C ALA A 293 20.21 -7.77 -3.19
N PRO A 294 21.30 -7.36 -3.84
CA PRO A 294 22.47 -6.85 -3.14
C PRO A 294 22.12 -5.56 -2.37
N ASN A 295 22.91 -5.24 -1.36
CA ASN A 295 22.69 -4.02 -0.53
C ASN A 295 22.67 -2.73 -1.35
N SER A 296 23.30 -2.70 -2.52
CA SER A 296 23.31 -1.57 -3.45
C SER A 296 22.03 -1.42 -4.26
N GLN A 297 21.15 -2.43 -4.30
CA GLN A 297 19.92 -2.46 -5.08
C GLN A 297 18.64 -2.59 -4.21
N ARG A 298 18.68 -2.14 -2.96
CA ARG A 298 17.50 -2.18 -2.08
C ARG A 298 16.36 -1.29 -2.56
N GLY A 299 16.67 -0.16 -3.17
CA GLY A 299 15.68 0.71 -3.80
C GLY A 299 14.97 0.01 -4.95
N THR A 300 15.72 -0.63 -5.84
CA THR A 300 15.19 -1.43 -6.94
C THR A 300 14.35 -2.61 -6.44
N ALA A 301 14.81 -3.32 -5.39
CA ALA A 301 14.03 -4.40 -4.78
C ALA A 301 12.67 -3.94 -4.24
N THR A 302 12.68 -2.85 -3.48
CA THR A 302 11.46 -2.26 -2.92
C THR A 302 10.52 -1.74 -4.01
N SER A 303 11.09 -1.09 -5.02
CA SER A 303 10.33 -0.62 -6.19
C SER A 303 9.65 -1.78 -6.92
N THR A 304 10.38 -2.86 -7.21
CA THR A 304 9.84 -4.05 -7.90
C THR A 304 8.74 -4.71 -7.07
N TYR A 305 8.93 -4.84 -5.76
CA TYR A 305 7.91 -5.32 -4.84
C TYR A 305 6.61 -4.50 -4.92
N LEU A 306 6.71 -3.18 -4.77
CA LEU A 306 5.54 -2.29 -4.80
C LEU A 306 4.88 -2.24 -6.19
N THR A 307 5.67 -2.26 -7.27
CA THR A 307 5.15 -2.33 -8.65
C THR A 307 4.37 -3.61 -8.88
N SER A 308 4.91 -4.76 -8.44
CA SER A 308 4.24 -6.05 -8.58
C SER A 308 2.89 -6.09 -7.85
N TRP A 309 2.81 -5.45 -6.70
CA TRP A 309 1.56 -5.32 -5.95
C TRP A 309 0.54 -4.43 -6.64
N ASP A 310 0.95 -3.26 -7.15
CA ASP A 310 0.02 -2.28 -7.72
C ASP A 310 -0.48 -2.65 -9.12
N VAL A 311 0.24 -3.51 -9.85
CA VAL A 311 -0.16 -3.97 -11.19
C VAL A 311 -1.30 -4.98 -11.12
N GLY A 312 -1.40 -5.78 -10.10
CA GLY A 312 -2.49 -6.75 -9.91
C GLY A 312 -3.65 -6.19 -9.11
#